data_746d80675816079a16672ce0d1e1d4e0
#
_entry.id   746d80675816079a16672ce0d1e1d4e0
#
_cell.length_a   1.000
_cell.length_b   1.000
_cell.length_c   1.000
_cell.angle_alpha   90.00
_cell.angle_beta   90.00
_cell.angle_gamma   90.00
#
_symmetry.space_group_name_H-M   'P 1'
#
loop_
_entity.id
_entity.type
_entity.pdbx_description
1 polymer ?
#
loop_
_entity_poly.entity_id
_entity_poly.type
_entity_poly.pdbx_seq_one_letter_code
_entity_poly.pdbx_strand_id
1 'polypeptide(L)'
;MDHTNIEHQIERRRKRRRGIIALLSALAALTLGAGSFSLAQFTDSDTSTWSFTAGSIDIDSETTVGAAVTGIMPGDSVTEDLVVANAGTQPLRYAMTTVATVPLGAALTLEVRAVDLDTVGCGSFDGAVIVPAGTTLNGAAFGSATQGPDAGDRFLAGNTNETLCFRATLPLGASTTLQGATSNVTFTFLAEQTVNNP
;
A
#
# COMPACT_ATOMS: atom_id res chain seq x y z
N MET A 1 26.32 -71.58 34.52
CA MET A 1 25.74 -70.47 33.74
C MET A 1 26.12 -69.20 34.47
N ASP A 2 26.85 -68.39 33.77
CA ASP A 2 27.67 -67.33 34.39
C ASP A 2 26.80 -66.06 34.68
N HIS A 3 26.60 -65.77 35.94
CA HIS A 3 25.81 -64.59 36.41
C HIS A 3 26.39 -63.27 35.90
N THR A 4 27.68 -63.21 35.62
CA THR A 4 28.38 -62.05 35.14
C THR A 4 27.96 -61.63 33.72
N ASN A 5 27.54 -62.58 32.89
CA ASN A 5 27.14 -62.29 31.49
C ASN A 5 25.73 -61.70 31.37
N ILE A 6 24.88 -62.06 32.34
CA ILE A 6 23.51 -61.51 32.37
C ILE A 6 23.52 -60.00 32.84
N GLU A 7 24.33 -59.69 33.80
CA GLU A 7 24.46 -58.30 34.27
C GLU A 7 25.01 -57.36 33.19
N HIS A 8 26.04 -57.80 32.46
CA HIS A 8 26.58 -57.04 31.34
C HIS A 8 25.56 -56.81 30.20
N GLN A 9 24.70 -57.74 29.95
CA GLN A 9 23.63 -57.61 28.94
C GLN A 9 22.54 -56.62 29.39
N ILE A 10 22.20 -56.61 30.66
CA ILE A 10 21.21 -55.71 31.25
C ILE A 10 21.73 -54.25 31.23
N GLU A 11 23.01 -54.06 31.61
CA GLU A 11 23.63 -52.74 31.58
C GLU A 11 23.73 -52.15 30.16
N ARG A 12 24.11 -52.97 29.16
CA ARG A 12 24.15 -52.53 27.75
C ARG A 12 22.76 -52.15 27.22
N ARG A 13 21.72 -52.90 27.60
CA ARG A 13 20.34 -52.56 27.24
C ARG A 13 19.86 -51.28 27.92
N ARG A 14 20.26 -51.04 29.18
CA ARG A 14 19.94 -49.84 29.94
C ARG A 14 20.61 -48.60 29.34
N LYS A 15 21.89 -48.68 29.01
CA LYS A 15 22.65 -47.62 28.34
C LYS A 15 22.06 -47.28 26.97
N ARG A 16 21.72 -48.31 26.19
CA ARG A 16 21.11 -48.13 24.86
C ARG A 16 19.71 -47.49 24.93
N ARG A 17 18.88 -47.88 25.89
CA ARG A 17 17.56 -47.25 26.13
C ARG A 17 17.68 -45.77 26.57
N ARG A 18 18.64 -45.45 27.44
CA ARG A 18 18.92 -44.07 27.86
C ARG A 18 19.40 -43.22 26.68
N GLY A 19 20.24 -43.77 25.81
CA GLY A 19 20.68 -43.09 24.59
C GLY A 19 19.55 -42.81 23.61
N ILE A 20 18.65 -43.78 23.42
CA ILE A 20 17.48 -43.61 22.52
C ILE A 20 16.49 -42.60 23.09
N ILE A 21 16.24 -42.59 24.40
CA ILE A 21 15.37 -41.61 25.05
C ILE A 21 15.96 -40.21 24.94
N ALA A 22 17.28 -40.05 25.17
CA ALA A 22 17.96 -38.76 25.00
C ALA A 22 17.92 -38.25 23.56
N LEU A 23 18.07 -39.15 22.58
CA LEU A 23 18.00 -38.81 21.16
C LEU A 23 16.57 -38.36 20.75
N LEU A 24 15.54 -39.07 21.22
CA LEU A 24 14.15 -38.76 20.97
C LEU A 24 13.72 -37.46 21.65
N SER A 25 14.23 -37.19 22.86
CA SER A 25 13.96 -35.91 23.53
C SER A 25 14.65 -34.70 22.86
N ALA A 26 15.87 -34.90 22.32
CA ALA A 26 16.55 -33.87 21.54
C ALA A 26 15.85 -33.60 20.21
N LEU A 27 15.33 -34.64 19.54
CA LEU A 27 14.57 -34.51 18.30
C LEU A 27 13.24 -33.79 18.53
N ALA A 28 12.54 -34.11 19.65
CA ALA A 28 11.31 -33.44 20.04
C ALA A 28 11.54 -31.97 20.42
N ALA A 29 12.68 -31.62 21.01
CA ALA A 29 13.05 -30.24 21.32
C ALA A 29 13.36 -29.44 20.04
N LEU A 30 13.95 -30.07 19.01
CA LEU A 30 14.18 -29.42 17.73
C LEU A 30 12.89 -29.14 16.94
N THR A 31 11.88 -30.00 17.06
CA THR A 31 10.59 -29.80 16.38
C THR A 31 9.70 -28.76 17.07
N LEU A 32 9.88 -28.56 18.38
CA LEU A 32 9.18 -27.49 19.13
C LEU A 32 9.88 -26.14 18.99
N GLY A 33 11.17 -26.11 18.63
CA GLY A 33 11.93 -24.89 18.37
C GLY A 33 11.77 -24.35 16.94
N ALA A 34 11.18 -25.10 16.02
CA ALA A 34 10.71 -24.60 14.73
C ALA A 34 9.34 -23.91 14.91
N GLY A 35 9.24 -23.11 15.99
CA GLY A 35 8.14 -22.16 16.17
C GLY A 35 8.05 -21.31 14.92
N SER A 36 6.94 -21.42 14.23
CA SER A 36 6.50 -20.55 13.16
C SER A 36 7.05 -19.14 13.38
N PHE A 37 8.09 -18.78 12.62
CA PHE A 37 8.40 -17.38 12.41
C PHE A 37 7.18 -16.83 11.66
N SER A 38 6.16 -16.46 12.42
CA SER A 38 5.09 -15.62 11.93
C SER A 38 5.77 -14.32 11.52
N LEU A 39 6.11 -14.18 10.24
CA LEU A 39 6.42 -12.90 9.68
C LEU A 39 5.15 -12.07 9.80
N ALA A 40 5.06 -11.29 10.89
CA ALA A 40 3.98 -10.33 11.03
C ALA A 40 4.15 -9.31 9.92
N GLN A 41 3.40 -9.49 8.86
CA GLN A 41 3.27 -8.49 7.82
C GLN A 41 2.41 -7.36 8.37
N PHE A 42 3.04 -6.23 8.67
CA PHE A 42 2.31 -5.02 8.98
C PHE A 42 1.93 -4.37 7.66
N THR A 43 0.65 -4.39 7.36
CA THR A 43 0.03 -3.68 6.24
C THR A 43 -0.86 -2.60 6.81
N ASP A 44 -0.77 -1.41 6.24
CA ASP A 44 -1.67 -0.31 6.55
C ASP A 44 -2.37 0.16 5.26
N SER A 45 -3.63 0.56 5.38
CA SER A 45 -4.43 1.06 4.27
C SER A 45 -5.11 2.35 4.69
N ASP A 46 -4.91 3.40 3.94
CA ASP A 46 -5.64 4.65 4.08
C ASP A 46 -6.48 4.92 2.84
N THR A 47 -7.67 5.49 3.07
CA THR A 47 -8.66 5.72 2.03
C THR A 47 -9.05 7.18 2.02
N SER A 48 -8.84 7.81 0.88
CA SER A 48 -9.19 9.18 0.66
C SER A 48 -10.27 9.31 -0.42
N THR A 49 -11.30 10.13 -0.17
CA THR A 49 -12.45 10.27 -1.04
C THR A 49 -12.56 11.68 -1.58
N TRP A 50 -12.58 11.83 -2.89
CA TRP A 50 -12.88 13.08 -3.59
C TRP A 50 -14.28 13.01 -4.19
N SER A 51 -15.04 14.11 -4.04
CA SER A 51 -16.35 14.27 -4.70
C SER A 51 -16.25 15.29 -5.81
N PHE A 52 -16.66 14.92 -7.01
CA PHE A 52 -16.75 15.81 -8.16
C PHE A 52 -18.21 16.00 -8.55
N THR A 53 -18.63 17.25 -8.73
CA THR A 53 -19.97 17.60 -9.22
C THR A 53 -19.81 18.55 -10.41
N ALA A 54 -20.38 18.21 -11.56
CA ALA A 54 -20.43 19.12 -12.70
C ALA A 54 -21.49 20.19 -12.44
N GLY A 55 -21.11 21.47 -12.37
CA GLY A 55 -22.08 22.54 -12.31
C GLY A 55 -21.83 23.73 -11.35
N SER A 56 -20.98 23.70 -10.35
CA SER A 56 -20.52 24.87 -9.57
C SER A 56 -19.30 24.54 -8.71
N ILE A 57 -18.32 25.43 -8.60
CA ILE A 57 -17.07 25.19 -7.85
C ILE A 57 -17.20 25.84 -6.48
N ASP A 58 -17.04 25.04 -5.43
CA ASP A 58 -16.79 25.51 -4.07
C ASP A 58 -15.61 24.71 -3.53
N ILE A 59 -14.49 25.39 -3.28
CA ILE A 59 -13.25 24.77 -2.78
C ILE A 59 -13.11 25.25 -1.34
N ASP A 60 -13.42 24.41 -0.40
CA ASP A 60 -13.10 24.64 1.01
C ASP A 60 -11.79 23.91 1.35
N SER A 61 -10.77 24.71 1.66
CA SER A 61 -9.40 24.26 1.85
C SER A 61 -9.09 24.01 3.32
N GLU A 62 -9.65 22.96 3.91
CA GLU A 62 -9.12 22.40 5.17
C GLU A 62 -9.07 20.88 5.14
N THR A 63 -7.88 20.39 4.87
CA THR A 63 -7.28 19.16 5.37
C THR A 63 -8.19 17.96 5.62
N THR A 64 -8.92 17.55 4.63
CA THR A 64 -9.31 16.15 4.47
C THR A 64 -9.34 15.90 2.97
N VAL A 65 -8.69 14.85 2.53
CA VAL A 65 -8.72 14.41 1.15
C VAL A 65 -10.17 14.17 0.74
N GLY A 66 -10.81 15.19 0.21
CA GLY A 66 -12.24 15.25 -0.04
C GLY A 66 -12.67 16.61 -0.56
N ALA A 67 -11.88 17.25 -1.44
CA ALA A 67 -12.33 18.45 -2.12
C ALA A 67 -13.55 18.09 -2.99
N ALA A 68 -14.72 18.63 -2.63
CA ALA A 68 -15.86 18.60 -3.53
C ALA A 68 -15.60 19.55 -4.68
N VAL A 69 -15.20 19.05 -5.83
CA VAL A 69 -15.10 19.84 -7.05
C VAL A 69 -16.46 19.91 -7.68
N THR A 70 -17.08 21.09 -7.63
CA THR A 70 -18.37 21.34 -8.27
C THR A 70 -18.16 22.20 -9.50
N GLY A 71 -18.75 21.81 -10.63
CA GLY A 71 -18.75 22.66 -11.84
C GLY A 71 -17.60 22.49 -12.80
N ILE A 72 -16.94 21.33 -12.76
CA ILE A 72 -15.89 21.05 -13.73
C ILE A 72 -16.47 21.05 -15.16
N MET A 73 -15.90 21.86 -16.04
CA MET A 73 -16.28 21.95 -17.45
C MET A 73 -15.27 21.17 -18.30
N PRO A 74 -15.66 20.71 -19.51
CA PRO A 74 -14.70 20.12 -20.44
C PRO A 74 -13.50 21.05 -20.69
N GLY A 75 -12.30 20.54 -20.44
CA GLY A 75 -11.04 21.26 -20.48
C GLY A 75 -10.51 21.73 -19.14
N ASP A 76 -11.33 21.74 -18.10
CA ASP A 76 -10.90 22.13 -16.76
C ASP A 76 -10.07 21.04 -16.08
N SER A 77 -9.19 21.51 -15.20
CA SER A 77 -8.39 20.64 -14.33
C SER A 77 -8.42 21.18 -12.90
N VAL A 78 -8.42 20.27 -11.96
CA VAL A 78 -8.27 20.57 -10.53
C VAL A 78 -7.02 19.91 -10.03
N THR A 79 -6.20 20.66 -9.29
CA THR A 79 -4.95 20.17 -8.71
C THR A 79 -5.04 20.28 -7.20
N GLU A 80 -4.71 19.19 -6.52
CA GLU A 80 -4.69 19.09 -5.06
C GLU A 80 -3.41 18.38 -4.62
N ASP A 81 -2.98 18.67 -3.41
CA ASP A 81 -1.90 17.95 -2.75
C ASP A 81 -2.43 16.94 -1.74
N LEU A 82 -1.70 15.86 -1.58
CA LEU A 82 -1.94 14.82 -0.59
C LEU A 82 -0.64 14.49 0.10
N VAL A 83 -0.64 14.53 1.41
CA VAL A 83 0.50 14.06 2.21
C VAL A 83 0.29 12.60 2.57
N VAL A 84 1.23 11.75 2.15
CA VAL A 84 1.33 10.36 2.58
C VAL A 84 2.39 10.30 3.67
N ALA A 85 2.00 9.87 4.87
CA ALA A 85 2.89 9.84 6.03
C ALA A 85 3.11 8.39 6.50
N ASN A 86 4.37 8.10 6.83
CA ASN A 86 4.75 6.92 7.60
C ASN A 86 4.97 7.31 9.07
N ALA A 87 3.96 7.16 9.90
CA ALA A 87 4.06 7.41 11.34
C ALA A 87 4.76 6.27 12.10
N GLY A 88 5.05 5.16 11.43
CA GLY A 88 5.80 4.03 11.98
C GLY A 88 7.30 4.30 12.04
N THR A 89 8.03 3.49 12.81
CA THR A 89 9.50 3.60 12.95
C THR A 89 10.26 2.81 11.89
N GLN A 90 9.60 1.93 11.16
CA GLN A 90 10.19 1.10 10.14
C GLN A 90 9.89 1.64 8.74
N PRO A 91 10.81 1.47 7.78
CA PRO A 91 10.56 1.86 6.40
C PRO A 91 9.46 0.98 5.78
N LEU A 92 8.65 1.61 4.94
CA LEU A 92 7.60 0.96 4.17
C LEU A 92 7.75 1.25 2.67
N ARG A 93 7.09 0.44 1.86
CA ARG A 93 6.75 0.75 0.48
C ARG A 93 5.23 0.76 0.36
N TYR A 94 4.71 1.53 -0.58
CA TYR A 94 3.28 1.66 -0.76
C TYR A 94 2.88 1.83 -2.22
N ALA A 95 1.66 1.42 -2.50
CA ALA A 95 0.96 1.55 -3.77
C ALA A 95 -0.34 2.33 -3.58
N MET A 96 -0.90 2.83 -4.67
CA MET A 96 -2.19 3.51 -4.67
C MET A 96 -3.09 2.95 -5.78
N THR A 97 -4.37 2.83 -5.49
CA THR A 97 -5.42 2.56 -6.48
C THR A 97 -6.58 3.53 -6.31
N THR A 98 -7.34 3.75 -7.39
CA THR A 98 -8.52 4.63 -7.36
C THR A 98 -9.77 3.91 -7.80
N VAL A 99 -10.88 4.24 -7.15
CA VAL A 99 -12.23 3.87 -7.59
C VAL A 99 -13.09 5.13 -7.66
N ALA A 100 -13.75 5.35 -8.79
CA ALA A 100 -14.58 6.52 -8.98
C ALA A 100 -15.99 6.13 -9.46
N THR A 101 -17.00 6.88 -8.99
CA THR A 101 -18.39 6.65 -9.39
C THR A 101 -18.59 7.06 -10.86
N VAL A 102 -19.14 6.15 -11.65
CA VAL A 102 -19.46 6.40 -13.06
C VAL A 102 -20.84 7.13 -13.19
N PRO A 103 -21.12 7.90 -14.27
CA PRO A 103 -20.30 7.98 -15.50
C PRO A 103 -19.16 9.00 -15.46
N LEU A 104 -19.22 10.03 -14.59
CA LEU A 104 -18.24 11.14 -14.58
C LEU A 104 -16.84 10.64 -14.24
N GLY A 105 -16.70 9.79 -13.23
CA GLY A 105 -15.40 9.24 -12.82
C GLY A 105 -14.67 8.44 -13.91
N ALA A 106 -15.43 7.84 -14.84
CA ALA A 106 -14.85 7.15 -15.99
C ALA A 106 -14.43 8.10 -17.14
N ALA A 107 -14.96 9.32 -17.13
CA ALA A 107 -14.62 10.34 -18.12
C ALA A 107 -13.46 11.25 -17.67
N LEU A 108 -13.24 11.36 -16.38
CA LEU A 108 -12.12 12.10 -15.82
C LEU A 108 -10.81 11.37 -16.03
N THR A 109 -9.73 12.11 -16.23
CA THR A 109 -8.37 11.60 -16.22
C THR A 109 -7.62 12.09 -14.98
N LEU A 110 -6.69 11.29 -14.52
CA LEU A 110 -5.80 11.56 -13.39
C LEU A 110 -4.35 11.61 -13.87
N GLU A 111 -3.61 12.57 -13.36
CA GLU A 111 -2.17 12.62 -13.37
C GLU A 111 -1.68 12.76 -11.92
N VAL A 112 -0.65 12.01 -11.54
CA VAL A 112 -0.02 12.13 -10.22
C VAL A 112 1.45 12.43 -10.40
N ARG A 113 1.93 13.40 -9.65
CA ARG A 113 3.34 13.80 -9.62
C ARG A 113 3.87 13.84 -8.18
N ALA A 114 5.17 13.78 -8.04
CA ALA A 114 5.81 14.20 -6.81
C ALA A 114 5.58 15.71 -6.59
N VAL A 115 5.86 16.18 -5.37
CA VAL A 115 5.84 17.62 -5.07
C VAL A 115 6.66 18.41 -6.11
N ASP A 116 6.25 19.65 -6.36
CA ASP A 116 6.90 20.52 -7.34
C ASP A 116 8.41 20.69 -7.05
N LEU A 117 9.20 20.97 -8.09
CA LEU A 117 10.65 21.12 -7.99
C LEU A 117 11.09 22.26 -7.07
N ASP A 118 10.26 23.27 -6.90
CA ASP A 118 10.47 24.37 -5.96
C ASP A 118 10.12 24.01 -4.50
N THR A 119 9.63 22.77 -4.28
CA THR A 119 9.26 22.20 -2.97
C THR A 119 8.11 22.90 -2.25
N VAL A 120 7.36 23.78 -2.91
CA VAL A 120 6.26 24.55 -2.33
C VAL A 120 4.92 24.11 -2.92
N GLY A 121 4.43 22.96 -2.50
CA GLY A 121 3.11 22.45 -2.90
C GLY A 121 3.05 21.93 -4.33
N CYS A 122 1.89 22.09 -4.97
CA CYS A 122 1.57 21.51 -6.28
C CYS A 122 1.17 22.57 -7.34
N GLY A 123 1.52 23.83 -7.10
CA GLY A 123 1.06 24.96 -7.94
C GLY A 123 1.63 24.94 -9.36
N SER A 124 2.91 24.62 -9.52
CA SER A 124 3.59 24.52 -10.83
C SER A 124 3.33 23.17 -11.50
N PHE A 125 3.04 22.15 -10.73
CA PHE A 125 2.79 20.78 -11.18
C PHE A 125 3.90 20.25 -12.11
N ASP A 126 5.16 20.51 -11.73
CA ASP A 126 6.35 20.17 -12.49
C ASP A 126 7.23 19.06 -11.88
N GLY A 127 6.78 18.49 -10.77
CA GLY A 127 7.42 17.35 -10.12
C GLY A 127 7.49 16.10 -11.00
N ALA A 128 8.25 15.11 -10.57
CA ALA A 128 8.42 13.85 -11.30
C ALA A 128 7.08 13.12 -11.49
N VAL A 129 6.83 12.63 -12.72
CA VAL A 129 5.59 11.92 -13.06
C VAL A 129 5.56 10.55 -12.36
N ILE A 130 4.46 10.26 -11.68
CA ILE A 130 4.16 8.99 -11.03
C ILE A 130 3.04 8.27 -11.79
N VAL A 131 1.92 8.94 -12.03
CA VAL A 131 0.85 8.46 -12.92
C VAL A 131 0.80 9.42 -14.12
N PRO A 132 0.95 8.93 -15.36
CA PRO A 132 1.02 9.79 -16.53
C PRO A 132 -0.31 10.47 -16.83
N ALA A 133 -0.24 11.66 -17.42
CA ALA A 133 -1.41 12.37 -17.92
C ALA A 133 -2.27 11.53 -18.88
N GLY A 134 -3.58 11.68 -18.80
CA GLY A 134 -4.53 10.93 -19.63
C GLY A 134 -4.89 9.54 -19.09
N THR A 135 -4.34 9.12 -17.95
CA THR A 135 -4.78 7.91 -17.25
C THR A 135 -6.21 8.10 -16.77
N THR A 136 -7.11 7.16 -17.07
CA THR A 136 -8.50 7.22 -16.59
C THR A 136 -8.51 7.26 -15.06
N LEU A 137 -9.25 8.20 -14.47
CA LEU A 137 -9.32 8.38 -13.02
C LEU A 137 -9.85 7.12 -12.32
N ASN A 138 -10.92 6.51 -12.84
CA ASN A 138 -11.42 5.25 -12.31
C ASN A 138 -10.49 4.10 -12.70
N GLY A 139 -9.80 3.52 -11.72
CA GLY A 139 -8.81 2.46 -11.91
C GLY A 139 -7.38 2.96 -12.14
N ALA A 140 -7.10 4.26 -11.94
CA ALA A 140 -5.72 4.74 -11.91
C ALA A 140 -4.96 4.11 -10.74
N ALA A 141 -3.68 3.80 -10.96
CA ALA A 141 -2.85 3.17 -9.96
C ALA A 141 -1.37 3.52 -10.15
N PHE A 142 -0.61 3.43 -9.08
CA PHE A 142 0.85 3.26 -9.12
C PHE A 142 1.25 2.21 -8.09
N GLY A 143 2.36 1.51 -8.36
CA GLY A 143 2.80 0.39 -7.54
C GLY A 143 1.86 -0.81 -7.62
N SER A 144 2.03 -1.76 -6.72
CA SER A 144 1.25 -2.98 -6.63
C SER A 144 0.81 -3.25 -5.19
N ALA A 145 -0.39 -3.77 -5.03
CA ALA A 145 -0.89 -4.25 -3.74
C ALA A 145 -0.39 -5.68 -3.42
N THR A 146 0.34 -6.30 -4.34
CA THR A 146 0.94 -7.62 -4.13
C THR A 146 2.13 -7.49 -3.18
N GLN A 147 2.28 -8.46 -2.30
CA GLN A 147 3.42 -8.48 -1.39
C GLN A 147 4.73 -8.62 -2.16
N GLY A 148 5.71 -7.81 -1.79
CA GLY A 148 7.04 -7.83 -2.37
C GLY A 148 7.41 -6.51 -3.06
N PRO A 149 8.66 -6.36 -3.55
CA PRO A 149 9.12 -5.17 -4.23
C PRO A 149 8.61 -5.15 -5.68
N ASP A 150 7.54 -4.44 -5.91
CA ASP A 150 6.93 -4.32 -7.24
C ASP A 150 7.35 -3.02 -7.95
N ALA A 151 7.27 -3.04 -9.27
CA ALA A 151 7.57 -1.88 -10.08
C ALA A 151 6.56 -0.76 -9.82
N GLY A 152 7.05 0.43 -9.51
CA GLY A 152 6.23 1.60 -9.22
C GLY A 152 5.85 1.79 -7.76
N ASP A 153 6.22 0.85 -6.89
CA ASP A 153 6.09 1.04 -5.44
C ASP A 153 6.92 2.24 -5.00
N ARG A 154 6.35 3.03 -4.09
CA ARG A 154 7.03 4.18 -3.50
C ARG A 154 7.56 3.81 -2.13
N PHE A 155 8.78 4.24 -1.84
CA PHE A 155 9.45 4.01 -0.57
C PHE A 155 9.29 5.21 0.36
N LEU A 156 8.98 4.95 1.63
CA LEU A 156 8.90 5.97 2.66
C LEU A 156 9.60 5.49 3.94
N ALA A 157 10.62 6.24 4.37
CA ALA A 157 11.36 5.94 5.59
C ALA A 157 10.45 6.08 6.83
N GLY A 158 10.83 5.45 7.93
CA GLY A 158 10.10 5.59 9.19
C GLY A 158 10.09 7.04 9.69
N ASN A 159 8.96 7.49 10.23
CA ASN A 159 8.73 8.86 10.71
C ASN A 159 8.98 9.94 9.64
N THR A 160 8.65 9.65 8.38
CA THR A 160 8.72 10.62 7.27
C THR A 160 7.40 10.70 6.53
N ASN A 161 7.27 11.72 5.72
CA ASN A 161 6.15 11.89 4.82
C ASN A 161 6.64 12.35 3.44
N GLU A 162 5.76 12.24 2.44
CA GLU A 162 5.94 12.86 1.15
C GLU A 162 4.63 13.49 0.69
N THR A 163 4.75 14.56 -0.09
CA THR A 163 3.60 15.21 -0.72
C THR A 163 3.49 14.73 -2.16
N LEU A 164 2.30 14.30 -2.53
CA LEU A 164 1.94 13.94 -3.89
C LEU A 164 0.97 14.97 -4.47
N CYS A 165 1.21 15.35 -5.72
CA CYS A 165 0.36 16.28 -6.45
C CYS A 165 -0.58 15.51 -7.38
N PHE A 166 -1.86 15.70 -7.20
CA PHE A 166 -2.93 15.05 -7.96
C PHE A 166 -3.61 16.08 -8.87
N ARG A 167 -3.73 15.79 -10.15
CA ARG A 167 -4.47 16.59 -11.10
C ARG A 167 -5.54 15.76 -11.78
N ALA A 168 -6.81 16.10 -11.51
CA ALA A 168 -7.94 15.55 -12.23
C ALA A 168 -8.34 16.51 -13.36
N THR A 169 -8.56 15.97 -14.55
CA THR A 169 -8.93 16.77 -15.75
C THR A 169 -10.17 16.17 -16.40
N LEU A 170 -11.14 17.00 -16.73
CA LEU A 170 -12.23 16.61 -17.62
C LEU A 170 -11.81 16.94 -19.06
N PRO A 171 -11.57 15.92 -19.93
CA PRO A 171 -11.10 16.16 -21.28
C PRO A 171 -12.06 17.04 -22.09
N LEU A 172 -11.52 17.87 -22.99
CA LEU A 172 -12.33 18.73 -23.88
C LEU A 172 -13.39 17.96 -24.70
N GLY A 173 -13.09 16.68 -25.02
CA GLY A 173 -14.03 15.79 -25.74
C GLY A 173 -15.06 15.10 -24.85
N ALA A 174 -15.20 15.49 -23.59
CA ALA A 174 -16.17 14.88 -22.68
C ALA A 174 -17.61 15.07 -23.20
N SER A 175 -18.43 14.03 -23.03
CA SER A 175 -19.82 14.03 -23.51
C SER A 175 -20.69 15.04 -22.78
N THR A 176 -21.57 15.73 -23.52
CA THR A 176 -22.59 16.63 -22.95
C THR A 176 -23.58 15.90 -22.02
N THR A 177 -23.66 14.56 -22.11
CA THR A 177 -24.49 13.75 -21.22
C THR A 177 -23.98 13.72 -19.77
N LEU A 178 -22.75 14.20 -19.54
CA LEU A 178 -22.16 14.34 -18.19
C LEU A 178 -22.61 15.60 -17.47
N GLN A 179 -23.36 16.49 -18.12
CA GLN A 179 -23.85 17.70 -17.51
C GLN A 179 -24.69 17.38 -16.25
N GLY A 180 -24.31 17.98 -15.12
CA GLY A 180 -24.94 17.73 -13.83
C GLY A 180 -24.57 16.39 -13.17
N ALA A 181 -23.71 15.58 -13.80
CA ALA A 181 -23.23 14.33 -13.20
C ALA A 181 -22.31 14.63 -12.01
N THR A 182 -22.32 13.71 -11.05
CA THR A 182 -21.44 13.72 -9.86
C THR A 182 -20.57 12.49 -9.85
N SER A 183 -19.39 12.58 -9.25
CA SER A 183 -18.54 11.43 -8.98
C SER A 183 -17.89 11.56 -7.61
N ASN A 184 -17.93 10.48 -6.85
CA ASN A 184 -17.08 10.30 -5.67
C ASN A 184 -15.87 9.47 -6.09
N VAL A 185 -14.69 9.91 -5.69
CA VAL A 185 -13.44 9.21 -5.96
C VAL A 185 -12.83 8.77 -4.64
N THR A 186 -12.49 7.51 -4.56
CA THR A 186 -11.77 6.92 -3.42
C THR A 186 -10.36 6.58 -3.85
N PHE A 187 -9.38 7.12 -3.16
CA PHE A 187 -7.97 6.75 -3.27
C PHE A 187 -7.67 5.77 -2.14
N THR A 188 -7.14 4.60 -2.49
CA THR A 188 -6.74 3.60 -1.52
C THR A 188 -5.24 3.44 -1.57
N PHE A 189 -4.58 3.70 -0.46
CA PHE A 189 -3.15 3.50 -0.26
C PHE A 189 -2.93 2.20 0.49
N LEU A 190 -2.07 1.34 -0.04
CA LEU A 190 -1.72 0.05 0.53
C LEU A 190 -0.23 0.06 0.81
N ALA A 191 0.14 -0.13 2.06
CA ALA A 191 1.52 -0.10 2.50
C ALA A 191 1.95 -1.43 3.09
N GLU A 192 3.23 -1.76 2.90
CA GLU A 192 3.88 -2.91 3.50
C GLU A 192 5.29 -2.55 3.98
N GLN A 193 5.75 -3.21 5.04
CA GLN A 193 7.11 -3.00 5.50
C GLN A 193 8.12 -3.57 4.51
N THR A 194 9.30 -2.94 4.42
CA THR A 194 10.37 -3.40 3.52
C THR A 194 11.33 -4.38 4.20
N VAL A 195 11.41 -4.36 5.53
CA VAL A 195 12.30 -5.23 6.31
C VAL A 195 11.62 -6.56 6.57
N ASN A 196 12.30 -7.67 6.24
CA ASN A 196 11.79 -9.04 6.37
C ASN A 196 10.54 -9.33 5.53
N ASN A 197 10.32 -8.57 4.48
CA ASN A 197 9.25 -8.76 3.52
C ASN A 197 9.89 -8.81 2.11
N PRO A 198 10.36 -10.01 1.68
CA PRO A 198 11.07 -10.21 0.42
C PRO A 198 10.16 -10.03 -0.80
#